data_9c9887613937380804d7f50e0e78208a
#
_entry.id   9c9887613937380804d7f50e0e78208a
#
_cell.length_a   1.000
_cell.length_b   1.000
_cell.length_c   1.000
_cell.angle_alpha   90.00
_cell.angle_beta   90.00
_cell.angle_gamma   90.00
#
_symmetry.space_group_name_H-M   'P 1'
#
loop_
_entity.id
_entity.type
_entity.pdbx_description
1 polymer ?
#
loop_
_entity_poly.entity_id
_entity_poly.type
_entity_poly.pdbx_seq_one_letter_code
_entity_poly.pdbx_strand_id
1 'polypeptide(L)'
;LFLIISLLTLVFSIISQAKGDRLKDLVSFAGIRTNQLLGYGLVVGLDGTGDSASNLTLQSMASTVSQFGLKVGPADISAKNAAAVMVTAELKPFTKIGQTINVTVSSMGKAKCLRGGTLLMTPLKGADGQVYAIAQGNLAVGGFGVEGKDGSSLSVNIPTVGSIANGATVEKMVETPFIKNKNFVMNLHQGDFT
;
A
#
# COMPACT_ATOMS: atom_id res chain seq x y z
N LEU A 1 -16.30 54.76 -35.38
CA LEU A 1 -15.96 54.26 -34.05
C LEU A 1 -16.55 52.86 -33.80
N PHE A 2 -17.84 52.67 -34.03
CA PHE A 2 -18.51 51.35 -33.84
C PHE A 2 -17.95 50.22 -34.68
N LEU A 3 -17.58 50.47 -35.95
CA LEU A 3 -16.97 49.48 -36.84
C LEU A 3 -15.58 49.03 -36.37
N ILE A 4 -14.80 49.95 -35.80
CA ILE A 4 -13.45 49.65 -35.29
C ILE A 4 -13.55 48.79 -34.01
N ILE A 5 -14.49 49.10 -33.13
CA ILE A 5 -14.74 48.32 -31.92
C ILE A 5 -15.22 46.91 -32.26
N SER A 6 -16.13 46.77 -33.26
CA SER A 6 -16.60 45.48 -33.73
C SER A 6 -15.49 44.64 -34.35
N LEU A 7 -14.57 45.23 -35.09
CA LEU A 7 -13.42 44.57 -35.69
C LEU A 7 -12.41 44.12 -34.60
N LEU A 8 -12.21 44.94 -33.56
CA LEU A 8 -11.32 44.63 -32.46
C LEU A 8 -11.84 43.47 -31.60
N THR A 9 -13.16 43.35 -31.38
CA THR A 9 -13.77 42.25 -30.65
C THR A 9 -13.71 40.95 -31.46
N LEU A 10 -13.83 41.03 -32.79
CA LEU A 10 -13.70 39.88 -33.68
C LEU A 10 -12.28 39.31 -33.67
N VAL A 11 -11.25 40.16 -33.65
CA VAL A 11 -9.84 39.72 -33.57
C VAL A 11 -9.51 39.12 -32.23
N PHE A 12 -10.14 39.58 -31.13
CA PHE A 12 -9.90 39.00 -29.81
C PHE A 12 -10.55 37.63 -29.63
N SER A 13 -11.56 37.26 -30.39
CA SER A 13 -12.24 35.97 -30.37
C SER A 13 -11.46 34.85 -31.04
N ILE A 14 -10.41 35.17 -31.82
CA ILE A 14 -9.62 34.19 -32.59
C ILE A 14 -8.39 33.70 -31.82
N ILE A 15 -8.13 34.22 -30.60
CA ILE A 15 -7.10 33.65 -29.73
C ILE A 15 -7.68 32.35 -29.12
N SER A 16 -7.86 31.36 -29.97
CA SER A 16 -8.06 29.98 -29.55
C SER A 16 -6.80 29.57 -28.80
N GLN A 17 -6.88 29.47 -27.49
CA GLN A 17 -5.78 28.92 -26.69
C GLN A 17 -5.61 27.45 -27.12
N ALA A 18 -4.61 27.18 -27.94
CA ALA A 18 -4.16 25.83 -28.18
C ALA A 18 -3.67 25.30 -26.83
N LYS A 19 -4.51 24.52 -26.15
CA LYS A 19 -4.10 23.68 -25.02
C LYS A 19 -3.13 22.63 -25.60
N GLY A 20 -1.85 22.92 -25.53
CA GLY A 20 -0.84 21.89 -25.80
C GLY A 20 -0.92 20.83 -24.72
N ASP A 21 -1.40 19.66 -25.03
CA ASP A 21 -1.36 18.52 -24.13
C ASP A 21 0.09 18.12 -23.90
N ARG A 22 0.45 17.86 -22.64
CA ARG A 22 1.81 17.46 -22.30
C ARG A 22 2.02 16.01 -22.68
N LEU A 23 3.17 15.68 -23.24
CA LEU A 23 3.54 14.32 -23.67
C LEU A 23 3.28 13.27 -22.57
N LYS A 24 3.52 13.62 -21.31
CA LYS A 24 3.28 12.74 -20.15
C LYS A 24 1.80 12.38 -19.94
N ASP A 25 0.87 13.19 -20.47
CA ASP A 25 -0.57 12.98 -20.32
C ASP A 25 -1.13 12.14 -21.49
N LEU A 26 -0.36 12.04 -22.59
CA LEU A 26 -0.74 11.33 -23.83
C LEU A 26 -0.11 9.95 -23.95
N VAL A 27 1.05 9.71 -23.31
CA VAL A 27 1.81 8.47 -23.49
C VAL A 27 2.31 7.90 -22.18
N SER A 28 2.49 6.59 -22.17
CA SER A 28 3.25 5.85 -21.16
C SER A 28 4.47 5.18 -21.81
N PHE A 29 5.55 5.05 -21.05
CA PHE A 29 6.74 4.34 -21.52
C PHE A 29 6.57 2.84 -21.30
N ALA A 30 6.81 2.05 -22.35
CA ALA A 30 6.80 0.60 -22.24
C ALA A 30 7.90 0.12 -21.27
N GLY A 31 7.58 -0.89 -20.45
CA GLY A 31 8.51 -1.43 -19.45
C GLY A 31 8.54 -0.68 -18.12
N ILE A 32 7.88 0.48 -18.01
CA ILE A 32 7.75 1.21 -16.74
C ILE A 32 6.40 0.88 -16.12
N ARG A 33 6.42 0.17 -15.00
CA ARG A 33 5.21 -0.17 -14.25
C ARG A 33 5.49 -0.21 -12.75
N THR A 34 4.49 0.08 -11.96
CA THR A 34 4.48 -0.18 -10.52
C THR A 34 4.22 -1.66 -10.29
N ASN A 35 4.97 -2.28 -9.39
CA ASN A 35 4.78 -3.68 -9.02
C ASN A 35 4.10 -3.75 -7.65
N GLN A 36 3.04 -4.54 -7.56
CA GLN A 36 2.32 -4.75 -6.31
C GLN A 36 3.04 -5.82 -5.50
N LEU A 37 3.28 -5.55 -4.22
CA LEU A 37 3.86 -6.48 -3.27
C LEU A 37 2.81 -6.89 -2.24
N LEU A 38 2.85 -8.16 -1.87
CA LEU A 38 1.95 -8.75 -0.91
C LEU A 38 2.75 -9.59 0.10
N GLY A 39 2.37 -9.51 1.38
CA GLY A 39 2.94 -10.31 2.45
C GLY A 39 1.90 -10.70 3.48
N TYR A 40 2.14 -11.84 4.13
CA TYR A 40 1.41 -12.25 5.32
C TYR A 40 2.26 -11.94 6.54
N GLY A 41 1.68 -11.25 7.53
CA GLY A 41 2.39 -10.82 8.72
C GLY A 41 1.58 -10.99 10.00
N LEU A 42 2.23 -10.67 11.10
CA LEU A 42 1.63 -10.68 12.44
C LEU A 42 1.82 -9.30 13.06
N VAL A 43 0.73 -8.72 13.56
CA VAL A 43 0.73 -7.52 14.38
C VAL A 43 0.60 -7.94 15.83
N VAL A 44 1.44 -7.40 16.69
CA VAL A 44 1.47 -7.68 18.14
C VAL A 44 1.31 -6.38 18.94
N GLY A 45 1.03 -6.49 20.24
CA GLY A 45 0.86 -5.34 21.12
C GLY A 45 -0.54 -4.73 21.09
N LEU A 46 -1.54 -5.49 20.62
CA LEU A 46 -2.94 -5.09 20.62
C LEU A 46 -3.54 -5.33 21.99
N ASP A 47 -4.01 -4.29 22.65
CA ASP A 47 -4.61 -4.34 24.00
C ASP A 47 -6.02 -4.96 23.97
N GLY A 48 -6.06 -6.29 23.87
CA GLY A 48 -7.32 -7.06 23.84
C GLY A 48 -8.15 -6.93 22.56
N THR A 49 -7.73 -6.17 21.57
CA THR A 49 -8.47 -5.89 20.32
C THR A 49 -8.06 -6.78 19.15
N GLY A 50 -7.14 -7.71 19.38
CA GLY A 50 -6.66 -8.66 18.37
C GLY A 50 -7.64 -9.81 18.07
N ASP A 51 -7.13 -10.87 17.45
CA ASP A 51 -7.89 -12.04 17.02
C ASP A 51 -8.26 -12.94 18.20
N SER A 52 -9.46 -12.81 18.72
CA SER A 52 -9.88 -13.40 20.00
C SER A 52 -9.83 -14.93 20.07
N ALA A 53 -9.86 -15.67 18.95
CA ALA A 53 -9.84 -17.15 18.91
C ALA A 53 -9.48 -17.66 17.50
N SER A 54 -8.51 -17.05 16.84
CA SER A 54 -8.07 -17.49 15.51
C SER A 54 -6.96 -18.53 15.64
N ASN A 55 -7.23 -19.75 15.21
CA ASN A 55 -6.20 -20.81 15.12
C ASN A 55 -5.03 -20.37 14.23
N LEU A 56 -5.31 -19.59 13.19
CA LEU A 56 -4.28 -19.03 12.29
C LEU A 56 -3.30 -18.13 13.06
N THR A 57 -3.83 -17.20 13.86
CA THR A 57 -3.02 -16.27 14.65
C THR A 57 -2.20 -17.00 15.72
N LEU A 58 -2.83 -17.94 16.44
CA LEU A 58 -2.12 -18.76 17.45
C LEU A 58 -0.99 -19.59 16.82
N GLN A 59 -1.25 -20.24 15.68
CA GLN A 59 -0.25 -21.03 14.98
C GLN A 59 0.91 -20.14 14.47
N SER A 60 0.60 -18.96 13.93
CA SER A 60 1.60 -18.01 13.45
C SER A 60 2.46 -17.48 14.59
N MET A 61 1.86 -17.16 15.75
CA MET A 61 2.59 -16.76 16.95
C MET A 61 3.51 -17.88 17.44
N ALA A 62 2.99 -19.11 17.56
CA ALA A 62 3.77 -20.26 17.98
C ALA A 62 4.97 -20.51 17.03
N SER A 63 4.73 -20.42 15.72
CA SER A 63 5.80 -20.55 14.71
C SER A 63 6.85 -19.45 14.84
N THR A 64 6.44 -18.21 15.05
CA THR A 64 7.34 -17.07 15.23
C THR A 64 8.19 -17.23 16.49
N VAL A 65 7.57 -17.58 17.62
CA VAL A 65 8.26 -17.76 18.89
C VAL A 65 9.23 -18.96 18.85
N SER A 66 8.85 -20.02 18.12
CA SER A 66 9.72 -21.19 17.96
C SER A 66 11.00 -20.89 17.17
N GLN A 67 10.98 -19.91 16.26
CA GLN A 67 12.19 -19.44 15.55
C GLN A 67 13.20 -18.79 16.49
N PHE A 68 12.76 -18.27 17.64
CA PHE A 68 13.63 -17.76 18.69
C PHE A 68 14.04 -18.82 19.71
N GLY A 69 13.77 -20.10 19.43
CA GLY A 69 14.16 -21.22 20.28
C GLY A 69 13.25 -21.47 21.49
N LEU A 70 12.13 -20.76 21.58
CA LEU A 70 11.14 -20.93 22.65
C LEU A 70 10.05 -21.92 22.23
N LYS A 71 9.82 -22.97 23.04
CA LYS A 71 8.69 -23.88 22.87
C LYS A 71 7.53 -23.38 23.72
N VAL A 72 6.51 -22.83 23.07
CA VAL A 72 5.32 -22.30 23.75
C VAL A 72 4.11 -23.12 23.31
N GLY A 73 3.33 -23.58 24.30
CA GLY A 73 2.08 -24.27 24.03
C GLY A 73 0.99 -23.32 23.56
N PRO A 74 -0.01 -23.78 22.81
CA PRO A 74 -1.14 -22.94 22.39
C PRO A 74 -1.91 -22.30 23.54
N ALA A 75 -1.87 -22.90 24.74
CA ALA A 75 -2.52 -22.37 25.94
C ALA A 75 -1.78 -21.17 26.56
N ASP A 76 -0.49 -21.03 26.27
CA ASP A 76 0.35 -19.98 26.86
C ASP A 76 0.31 -18.69 26.03
N ILE A 77 -0.32 -18.70 24.88
CA ILE A 77 -0.38 -17.58 23.92
C ILE A 77 -1.81 -17.04 23.87
N SER A 78 -1.95 -15.73 24.05
CA SER A 78 -3.22 -15.04 23.90
C SER A 78 -3.32 -14.36 22.54
N ALA A 79 -4.19 -14.84 21.65
CA ALA A 79 -4.48 -14.19 20.38
C ALA A 79 -5.16 -12.82 20.52
N LYS A 80 -5.63 -12.45 21.73
CA LYS A 80 -6.26 -11.15 21.97
C LYS A 80 -5.31 -9.97 21.77
N ASN A 81 -4.01 -10.20 21.94
CA ASN A 81 -2.98 -9.17 21.80
C ASN A 81 -2.25 -9.21 20.46
N ALA A 82 -2.72 -10.07 19.54
CA ALA A 82 -2.12 -10.19 18.22
C ALA A 82 -3.20 -10.36 17.14
N ALA A 83 -2.84 -10.03 15.91
CA ALA A 83 -3.69 -10.20 14.74
C ALA A 83 -2.90 -10.68 13.53
N ALA A 84 -3.47 -11.64 12.81
CA ALA A 84 -3.01 -12.03 11.49
C ALA A 84 -3.39 -10.95 10.48
N VAL A 85 -2.42 -10.49 9.69
CA VAL A 85 -2.61 -9.36 8.78
C VAL A 85 -2.09 -9.67 7.38
N MET A 86 -2.73 -9.05 6.40
CA MET A 86 -2.23 -8.91 5.05
C MET A 86 -1.53 -7.57 4.92
N VAL A 87 -0.34 -7.59 4.34
CA VAL A 87 0.52 -6.42 4.17
C VAL A 87 0.68 -6.17 2.69
N THR A 88 0.37 -4.98 2.23
CA THR A 88 0.48 -4.58 0.82
C THR A 88 1.39 -3.36 0.69
N ALA A 89 2.15 -3.31 -0.39
CA ALA A 89 2.99 -2.17 -0.74
C ALA A 89 3.11 -2.03 -2.26
N GLU A 90 3.44 -0.82 -2.70
CA GLU A 90 3.72 -0.53 -4.10
C GLU A 90 5.21 -0.29 -4.30
N LEU A 91 5.85 -1.14 -5.09
CA LEU A 91 7.22 -0.95 -5.52
C LEU A 91 7.22 -0.16 -6.82
N LYS A 92 7.59 1.12 -6.71
CA LYS A 92 7.70 2.03 -7.86
C LYS A 92 8.83 1.61 -8.78
N PRO A 93 8.74 1.90 -10.10
CA PRO A 93 9.85 1.67 -11.02
C PRO A 93 11.09 2.44 -10.57
N PHE A 94 12.26 1.91 -10.86
CA PHE A 94 13.58 2.48 -10.51
C PHE A 94 13.89 2.58 -9.01
N THR A 95 13.06 2.01 -8.14
CA THR A 95 13.36 1.97 -6.70
C THR A 95 14.62 1.13 -6.46
N LYS A 96 15.55 1.65 -5.66
CA LYS A 96 16.84 1.03 -5.36
C LYS A 96 16.78 0.21 -4.08
N ILE A 97 17.70 -0.74 -3.95
CA ILE A 97 17.91 -1.49 -2.70
C ILE A 97 18.24 -0.51 -1.58
N GLY A 98 17.67 -0.74 -0.39
CA GLY A 98 17.80 0.10 0.79
C GLY A 98 16.85 1.30 0.83
N GLN A 99 16.12 1.60 -0.24
CA GLN A 99 15.05 2.61 -0.19
C GLN A 99 13.85 2.09 0.57
N THR A 100 13.12 3.00 1.20
CA THR A 100 11.93 2.68 1.97
C THR A 100 10.65 2.99 1.18
N ILE A 101 9.63 2.17 1.40
CA ILE A 101 8.30 2.32 0.79
C ILE A 101 7.22 2.25 1.86
N ASN A 102 6.09 2.91 1.59
CA ASN A 102 4.94 2.87 2.47
C ASN A 102 4.24 1.53 2.40
N VAL A 103 3.67 1.11 3.53
CA VAL A 103 2.97 -0.17 3.67
C VAL A 103 1.57 0.06 4.17
N THR A 104 0.63 -0.71 3.67
CA THR A 104 -0.73 -0.82 4.19
C THR A 104 -0.89 -2.19 4.84
N VAL A 105 -1.45 -2.20 6.05
CA VAL A 105 -1.65 -3.40 6.86
C VAL A 105 -3.13 -3.57 7.13
N SER A 106 -3.70 -4.71 6.76
CA SER A 106 -5.13 -5.00 6.89
C SER A 106 -5.34 -6.30 7.66
N SER A 107 -6.22 -6.30 8.66
CA SER A 107 -6.56 -7.50 9.42
C SER A 107 -7.22 -8.54 8.52
N MET A 108 -6.80 -9.80 8.67
CA MET A 108 -7.41 -10.96 8.00
C MET A 108 -8.36 -11.72 8.91
N GLY A 109 -8.23 -11.52 10.22
CA GLY A 109 -8.95 -12.28 11.22
C GLY A 109 -10.14 -11.52 11.83
N LYS A 110 -10.33 -11.71 13.12
CA LYS A 110 -11.42 -11.13 13.90
C LYS A 110 -10.96 -9.94 14.75
N ALA A 111 -9.80 -9.37 14.47
CA ALA A 111 -9.29 -8.22 15.21
C ALA A 111 -10.24 -7.03 15.05
N LYS A 112 -10.61 -6.43 16.17
CA LYS A 112 -11.51 -5.28 16.22
C LYS A 112 -10.79 -3.97 15.92
N CYS A 113 -9.52 -3.86 16.27
CA CYS A 113 -8.70 -2.67 16.06
C CYS A 113 -7.22 -3.03 16.04
N LEU A 114 -6.46 -2.39 15.14
CA LEU A 114 -5.01 -2.56 15.02
C LEU A 114 -4.21 -1.41 15.68
N ARG A 115 -4.87 -0.49 16.36
CA ARG A 115 -4.22 0.67 16.98
C ARG A 115 -3.24 0.24 18.06
N GLY A 116 -2.08 0.90 18.08
CA GLY A 116 -1.00 0.62 19.04
C GLY A 116 -0.20 -0.64 18.70
N GLY A 117 -0.61 -1.39 17.68
CA GLY A 117 0.09 -2.58 17.26
C GLY A 117 1.36 -2.31 16.49
N THR A 118 2.28 -3.26 16.57
CA THR A 118 3.54 -3.28 15.82
C THR A 118 3.54 -4.48 14.88
N LEU A 119 3.81 -4.23 13.58
CA LEU A 119 4.01 -5.27 12.60
C LEU A 119 5.37 -5.92 12.82
N LEU A 120 5.40 -7.23 12.98
CA LEU A 120 6.64 -8.01 13.00
C LEU A 120 7.22 -8.10 11.60
N MET A 121 8.52 -8.41 11.52
CA MET A 121 9.25 -8.56 10.28
C MET A 121 8.51 -9.48 9.29
N THR A 122 8.10 -8.90 8.16
CA THR A 122 7.22 -9.53 7.19
C THR A 122 7.81 -9.40 5.79
N PRO A 123 8.15 -10.53 5.12
CA PRO A 123 8.60 -10.50 3.74
C PRO A 123 7.44 -10.16 2.80
N LEU A 124 7.67 -9.19 1.90
CA LEU A 124 6.73 -8.79 0.85
C LEU A 124 7.17 -9.41 -0.48
N LYS A 125 6.27 -10.18 -1.08
CA LYS A 125 6.51 -10.92 -2.33
C LYS A 125 5.81 -10.24 -3.51
N GLY A 126 6.46 -10.30 -4.65
CA GLY A 126 5.87 -9.96 -5.94
C GLY A 126 5.01 -11.10 -6.50
N ALA A 127 4.41 -10.86 -7.68
CA ALA A 127 3.59 -11.84 -8.39
C ALA A 127 4.35 -13.12 -8.80
N ASP A 128 5.68 -13.04 -8.88
CA ASP A 128 6.59 -14.16 -9.16
C ASP A 128 6.95 -14.99 -7.91
N GLY A 129 6.41 -14.62 -6.73
CA GLY A 129 6.68 -15.28 -5.46
C GLY A 129 8.02 -14.90 -4.80
N GLN A 130 8.85 -14.07 -5.44
CA GLN A 130 10.12 -13.61 -4.89
C GLN A 130 9.91 -12.52 -3.86
N VAL A 131 10.78 -12.46 -2.85
CA VAL A 131 10.79 -11.37 -1.85
C VAL A 131 11.50 -10.16 -2.42
N TYR A 132 10.83 -9.01 -2.40
CA TYR A 132 11.35 -7.73 -2.90
C TYR A 132 11.56 -6.70 -1.80
N ALA A 133 10.83 -6.79 -0.70
CA ALA A 133 10.97 -5.89 0.43
C ALA A 133 10.67 -6.60 1.74
N ILE A 134 11.14 -6.03 2.84
CA ILE A 134 10.84 -6.49 4.20
C ILE A 134 10.14 -5.36 4.94
N ALA A 135 8.94 -5.64 5.46
CA ALA A 135 8.13 -4.68 6.20
C ALA A 135 8.20 -4.92 7.71
N GLN A 136 8.30 -3.83 8.48
CA GLN A 136 8.26 -3.85 9.94
C GLN A 136 7.93 -2.44 10.46
N GLY A 137 7.27 -2.33 11.61
CA GLY A 137 7.11 -1.05 12.29
C GLY A 137 5.77 -0.86 13.00
N ASN A 138 5.61 0.29 13.61
CA ASN A 138 4.40 0.65 14.35
C ASN A 138 3.31 1.13 13.40
N LEU A 139 2.08 0.66 13.62
CA LEU A 139 0.95 1.02 12.79
C LEU A 139 0.39 2.39 13.18
N ALA A 140 0.21 3.23 12.16
CA ALA A 140 -0.66 4.39 12.23
C ALA A 140 -2.06 3.98 11.76
N VAL A 141 -3.00 3.92 12.70
CA VAL A 141 -4.39 3.54 12.43
C VAL A 141 -5.28 4.77 12.56
N GLY A 142 -5.97 5.11 11.49
CA GLY A 142 -6.98 6.18 11.48
C GLY A 142 -8.29 5.69 12.08
N GLY A 143 -9.05 6.63 12.69
CA GLY A 143 -10.37 6.31 13.25
C GLY A 143 -10.37 5.84 14.70
N PHE A 144 -11.54 5.71 15.26
CA PHE A 144 -11.77 5.12 16.57
C PHE A 144 -13.13 4.40 16.58
N GLY A 145 -13.22 3.37 17.40
CA GLY A 145 -14.48 2.68 17.70
C GLY A 145 -14.69 2.67 19.22
N VAL A 146 -15.89 2.98 19.65
CA VAL A 146 -16.31 2.88 21.05
C VAL A 146 -17.51 1.96 21.12
N GLU A 147 -17.39 0.92 21.93
CA GLU A 147 -18.53 0.06 22.29
C GLU A 147 -19.10 0.52 23.63
N GLY A 148 -20.38 0.86 23.68
CA GLY A 148 -21.12 1.14 24.92
C GLY A 148 -21.45 -0.16 25.67
N LYS A 149 -21.61 -0.09 27.00
CA LYS A 149 -22.02 -1.23 27.82
C LYS A 149 -23.41 -1.76 27.48
N ASP A 150 -24.21 -0.97 26.81
CA ASP A 150 -25.58 -1.25 26.36
C ASP A 150 -25.64 -1.88 24.96
N GLY A 151 -24.48 -2.22 24.36
CA GLY A 151 -24.41 -2.83 23.03
C GLY A 151 -24.43 -1.81 21.90
N SER A 152 -24.47 -0.51 22.18
CA SER A 152 -24.31 0.52 21.17
C SER A 152 -22.84 0.61 20.73
N SER A 153 -22.58 0.66 19.43
CA SER A 153 -21.23 0.85 18.89
C SER A 153 -21.17 2.08 17.97
N LEU A 154 -20.22 2.95 18.23
CA LEU A 154 -19.87 4.06 17.34
C LEU A 154 -18.50 3.77 16.75
N SER A 155 -18.44 3.53 15.45
CA SER A 155 -17.18 3.38 14.71
C SER A 155 -17.02 4.53 13.74
N VAL A 156 -15.91 5.26 13.85
CA VAL A 156 -15.53 6.31 12.91
C VAL A 156 -14.27 5.84 12.18
N ASN A 157 -14.37 5.67 10.86
CA ASN A 157 -13.38 5.02 10.00
C ASN A 157 -13.16 3.52 10.30
N ILE A 158 -12.29 2.89 9.54
CA ILE A 158 -12.02 1.45 9.64
C ILE A 158 -10.79 1.21 10.54
N PRO A 159 -10.97 0.77 11.80
CA PRO A 159 -9.86 0.57 12.74
C PRO A 159 -9.04 -0.70 12.47
N THR A 160 -9.48 -1.54 11.51
CA THR A 160 -8.81 -2.80 11.13
C THR A 160 -7.82 -2.64 9.98
N VAL A 161 -7.62 -1.41 9.50
CA VAL A 161 -6.62 -1.06 8.49
C VAL A 161 -5.72 0.02 9.04
N GLY A 162 -4.43 -0.15 8.89
CA GLY A 162 -3.42 0.81 9.27
C GLY A 162 -2.36 1.00 8.18
N SER A 163 -1.54 2.01 8.33
CA SER A 163 -0.40 2.27 7.45
C SER A 163 0.88 2.42 8.26
N ILE A 164 2.01 2.11 7.63
CA ILE A 164 3.34 2.37 8.18
C ILE A 164 4.08 3.19 7.13
N ALA A 165 4.31 4.46 7.43
CA ALA A 165 5.09 5.33 6.56
C ALA A 165 6.55 4.83 6.54
N ASN A 166 7.10 4.66 5.33
CA ASN A 166 8.43 4.09 5.14
C ASN A 166 8.64 2.74 5.85
N GLY A 167 7.58 1.95 5.96
CA GLY A 167 7.52 0.75 6.78
C GLY A 167 8.14 -0.49 6.14
N ALA A 168 8.56 -0.45 4.89
CA ALA A 168 9.28 -1.55 4.28
C ALA A 168 10.56 -1.07 3.58
N THR A 169 11.63 -1.85 3.74
CA THR A 169 12.91 -1.65 3.05
C THR A 169 12.98 -2.55 1.84
N VAL A 170 13.40 -2.01 0.71
CA VAL A 170 13.58 -2.75 -0.54
C VAL A 170 14.87 -3.55 -0.50
N GLU A 171 14.75 -4.87 -0.67
CA GLU A 171 15.88 -5.82 -0.67
C GLU A 171 16.28 -6.25 -2.08
N LYS A 172 15.35 -6.19 -3.03
CA LYS A 172 15.60 -6.58 -4.42
C LYS A 172 14.95 -5.60 -5.37
N MET A 173 15.70 -5.20 -6.40
CA MET A 173 15.15 -4.35 -7.46
C MET A 173 14.35 -5.19 -8.44
N VAL A 174 13.31 -4.58 -9.03
CA VAL A 174 12.67 -5.10 -10.22
C VAL A 174 13.36 -4.53 -11.44
N GLU A 175 13.81 -5.39 -12.33
CA GLU A 175 14.33 -4.96 -13.62
C GLU A 175 13.25 -4.22 -14.41
N THR A 176 13.55 -2.99 -14.75
CA THR A 176 12.64 -2.15 -15.55
C THR A 176 13.29 -1.97 -16.92
N PRO A 177 12.96 -2.78 -17.93
CA PRO A 177 13.54 -2.70 -19.25
C PRO A 177 13.02 -1.44 -19.99
N PHE A 178 13.53 -0.29 -19.59
CA PHE A 178 13.16 1.01 -20.12
C PHE A 178 13.71 1.25 -21.54
N ILE A 179 14.88 0.67 -21.82
CA ILE A 179 15.53 0.75 -23.15
C ILE A 179 15.56 -0.66 -23.73
N LYS A 180 14.95 -0.85 -24.89
CA LYS A 180 15.06 -2.08 -25.67
C LYS A 180 15.69 -1.77 -27.02
N ASN A 181 16.80 -2.44 -27.33
CA ASN A 181 17.54 -2.25 -28.62
C ASN A 181 17.88 -0.78 -28.92
N LYS A 182 18.33 -0.01 -27.89
CA LYS A 182 18.65 1.43 -27.98
C LYS A 182 17.46 2.33 -28.30
N ASN A 183 16.22 1.83 -28.25
CA ASN A 183 15.00 2.57 -28.53
C ASN A 183 14.12 2.65 -27.29
N PHE A 184 13.40 3.78 -27.17
CA PHE A 184 12.29 3.95 -26.24
C PHE A 184 10.99 3.62 -26.97
N VAL A 185 10.15 2.82 -26.36
CA VAL A 185 8.81 2.51 -26.86
C VAL A 185 7.81 3.30 -26.01
N MET A 186 7.04 4.15 -26.67
CA MET A 186 5.95 4.91 -26.06
C MET A 186 4.63 4.32 -26.51
N ASN A 187 3.76 4.02 -25.53
CA ASN A 187 2.40 3.57 -25.78
C ASN A 187 1.46 4.76 -25.63
N LEU A 188 0.70 5.07 -26.67
CA LEU A 188 -0.36 6.08 -26.61
C LEU A 188 -1.50 5.59 -25.71
N HIS A 189 -2.05 6.47 -24.88
CA HIS A 189 -3.22 6.16 -24.05
C HIS A 189 -4.48 6.04 -24.90
N GLN A 190 -4.57 6.81 -25.97
CA GLN A 190 -5.61 6.73 -26.98
C GLN A 190 -4.95 6.63 -28.35
N GLY A 191 -5.22 5.54 -29.08
CA GLY A 191 -4.75 5.41 -30.47
C GLY A 191 -5.62 6.28 -31.37
N ASP A 192 -5.02 7.24 -32.05
CA ASP A 192 -5.64 8.00 -33.12
C ASP A 192 -5.11 7.46 -34.45
N PHE A 193 -6.01 6.95 -35.27
CA PHE A 193 -5.71 6.35 -36.56
C PHE A 193 -6.33 7.19 -37.74
N THR A 194 -6.40 8.51 -37.57
CA THR A 194 -6.80 9.42 -38.64
C THR A 194 -5.69 9.68 -39.63
#